data_6f4bce678727e5bce2d0457244c44c55
#
_entry.id   6f4bce678727e5bce2d0457244c44c55
#
_cell.length_a   1.000
_cell.length_b   1.000
_cell.length_c   1.000
_cell.angle_alpha   90.00
_cell.angle_beta   90.00
_cell.angle_gamma   90.00
#
_symmetry.space_group_name_H-M   'P 1'
#
loop_
_entity.id
_entity.type
_entity.pdbx_description
1 polymer ?
#
loop_
_entity_poly.entity_id
_entity_poly.type
_entity_poly.pdbx_seq_one_letter_code
_entity_poly.pdbx_strand_id
1 'polypeptide(L)'
;MSMVESRQPGLRERKKEQTRQLIAETARRLFGERGFERVTVAEVARAAEVSEQTVFNYFPTKEDLVYWRLQSFEDELLRTIRERGPGEPALAAFGRFLLAERGLLAKHDPQAREELAALTR
;
A
#
# COMPACT_ATOMS: atom_id res chain seq x y z
N MET A 1 -17.23 5.55 -30.40
CA MET A 1 -17.43 6.22 -29.90
C MET A 1 -17.30 6.39 -28.51
N SER A 2 -18.03 6.83 -27.88
CA SER A 2 -17.94 7.22 -26.50
C SER A 2 -17.83 6.10 -25.50
N MET A 3 -17.85 4.86 -25.97
CA MET A 3 -17.70 3.74 -25.06
C MET A 3 -16.35 3.72 -24.37
N VAL A 4 -15.32 4.21 -25.03
CA VAL A 4 -14.01 4.28 -24.42
C VAL A 4 -14.00 5.26 -23.27
N GLU A 5 -14.73 6.34 -23.41
CA GLU A 5 -14.79 7.34 -22.37
C GLU A 5 -15.48 6.84 -21.12
N SER A 6 -16.48 5.99 -21.25
CA SER A 6 -17.20 5.47 -20.10
C SER A 6 -16.35 4.54 -19.23
N ARG A 7 -15.21 4.04 -19.74
CA ARG A 7 -14.33 3.17 -18.99
C ARG A 7 -13.25 3.90 -18.22
N GLN A 8 -13.05 5.16 -18.53
CA GLN A 8 -12.05 5.95 -17.82
C GLN A 8 -12.73 6.73 -16.70
N PRO A 9 -12.15 6.70 -15.51
CA PRO A 9 -12.72 7.47 -14.41
C PRO A 9 -12.63 8.96 -14.72
N GLY A 10 -13.65 9.72 -14.32
CA GLY A 10 -13.63 11.14 -14.45
C GLY A 10 -12.58 11.77 -13.54
N LEU A 11 -12.37 13.08 -13.72
CA LEU A 11 -11.39 13.79 -12.91
C LEU A 11 -11.72 13.70 -11.41
N ARG A 12 -13.00 13.81 -11.07
CA ARG A 12 -13.43 13.72 -9.67
C ARG A 12 -13.10 12.37 -9.07
N GLU A 13 -13.34 11.30 -9.82
CA GLU A 13 -13.07 9.95 -9.34
C GLU A 13 -11.58 9.71 -9.20
N ARG A 14 -10.76 10.25 -10.10
CA ARG A 14 -9.31 10.12 -10.00
C ARG A 14 -8.77 10.85 -8.80
N LYS A 15 -9.32 12.03 -8.49
CA LYS A 15 -8.91 12.78 -7.32
C LYS A 15 -9.27 12.07 -6.03
N LYS A 16 -10.46 11.44 -6.01
CA LYS A 16 -10.87 10.64 -4.85
C LYS A 16 -9.93 9.47 -4.63
N GLU A 17 -9.56 8.78 -5.71
CA GLU A 17 -8.66 7.65 -5.59
C GLU A 17 -7.26 8.09 -5.14
N GLN A 18 -6.79 9.23 -5.65
CA GLN A 18 -5.52 9.78 -5.22
C GLN A 18 -5.53 10.14 -3.73
N THR A 19 -6.64 10.70 -3.26
CA THR A 19 -6.79 11.04 -1.84
C THR A 19 -6.80 9.77 -1.00
N ARG A 20 -7.52 8.74 -1.44
CA ARG A 20 -7.57 7.46 -0.73
C ARG A 20 -6.17 6.86 -0.61
N GLN A 21 -5.44 6.84 -1.71
CA GLN A 21 -4.07 6.30 -1.72
C GLN A 21 -3.13 7.11 -0.83
N LEU A 22 -3.25 8.43 -0.86
CA LEU A 22 -2.43 9.29 -0.02
C LEU A 22 -2.65 9.00 1.46
N ILE A 23 -3.91 8.90 1.87
CA ILE A 23 -4.25 8.59 3.26
C ILE A 23 -3.71 7.21 3.65
N ALA A 24 -3.93 6.21 2.81
CA ALA A 24 -3.50 4.85 3.11
C ALA A 24 -1.97 4.74 3.17
N GLU A 25 -1.25 5.39 2.26
CA GLU A 25 0.21 5.37 2.27
C GLU A 25 0.78 6.11 3.46
N THR A 26 0.15 7.22 3.85
CA THR A 26 0.54 7.98 5.04
C THR A 26 0.36 7.12 6.28
N ALA A 27 -0.79 6.44 6.39
CA ALA A 27 -1.07 5.54 7.51
C ALA A 27 -0.06 4.40 7.56
N ARG A 28 0.23 3.79 6.41
CA ARG A 28 1.20 2.70 6.33
C ARG A 28 2.57 3.13 6.85
N ARG A 29 3.01 4.30 6.43
CA ARG A 29 4.31 4.83 6.87
C ARG A 29 4.34 5.04 8.38
N LEU A 30 3.32 5.69 8.92
CA LEU A 30 3.27 5.97 10.34
C LEU A 30 3.14 4.69 11.17
N PHE A 31 2.30 3.75 10.74
CA PHE A 31 2.15 2.48 11.43
C PHE A 31 3.47 1.69 11.40
N GLY A 32 4.18 1.73 10.29
CA GLY A 32 5.46 1.05 10.16
C GLY A 32 6.54 1.65 11.04
N GLU A 33 6.53 2.96 11.20
CA GLU A 33 7.53 3.65 12.01
C GLU A 33 7.26 3.57 13.51
N ARG A 34 6.00 3.62 13.90
CA ARG A 34 5.63 3.79 15.31
C ARG A 34 4.75 2.70 15.86
N GLY A 35 4.23 1.82 15.04
CA GLY A 35 3.30 0.77 15.45
C GLY A 35 1.86 1.24 15.38
N PHE A 36 0.96 0.30 15.06
CA PHE A 36 -0.47 0.59 14.87
C PHE A 36 -1.08 1.26 16.10
N GLU A 37 -0.76 0.73 17.28
CA GLU A 37 -1.36 1.22 18.52
C GLU A 37 -0.98 2.64 18.87
N ARG A 38 0.18 3.08 18.43
CA ARG A 38 0.72 4.40 18.80
C ARG A 38 0.34 5.52 17.83
N VAL A 39 -0.33 5.21 16.75
CA VAL A 39 -0.71 6.20 15.76
C VAL A 39 -2.21 6.41 15.83
N THR A 40 -2.65 7.66 15.88
CA THR A 40 -4.07 8.00 15.89
C THR A 40 -4.52 8.39 14.49
N VAL A 41 -5.83 8.30 14.24
CA VAL A 41 -6.40 8.77 12.98
C VAL A 41 -6.15 10.26 12.79
N ALA A 42 -6.17 11.03 13.90
CA ALA A 42 -5.87 12.46 13.84
C ALA A 42 -4.45 12.72 13.32
N GLU A 43 -3.50 11.90 13.73
CA GLU A 43 -2.12 12.03 13.26
C GLU A 43 -2.00 11.69 11.78
N VAL A 44 -2.72 10.66 11.33
CA VAL A 44 -2.74 10.30 9.93
C VAL A 44 -3.33 11.44 9.10
N ALA A 45 -4.43 12.00 9.56
CA ALA A 45 -5.08 13.12 8.86
C ALA A 45 -4.15 14.32 8.75
N ARG A 46 -3.47 14.65 9.84
CA ARG A 46 -2.54 15.78 9.84
C ARG A 46 -1.38 15.55 8.89
N ALA A 47 -0.79 14.37 8.91
CA ALA A 47 0.32 14.04 8.04
C ALA A 47 -0.08 14.00 6.57
N ALA A 48 -1.30 13.58 6.27
CA ALA A 48 -1.82 13.56 4.91
C ALA A 48 -2.42 14.90 4.48
N GLU A 49 -2.43 15.88 5.41
CA GLU A 49 -2.98 17.21 5.15
C GLU A 49 -4.46 17.20 4.76
N VAL A 50 -5.22 16.37 5.45
CA VAL A 50 -6.68 16.31 5.29
C VAL A 50 -7.32 16.36 6.67
N SER A 51 -8.65 16.53 6.70
CA SER A 51 -9.37 16.50 7.98
C SER A 51 -9.59 15.06 8.43
N GLU A 52 -9.84 14.87 9.73
CA GLU A 52 -10.21 13.55 10.24
C GLU A 52 -11.48 13.06 9.57
N GLN A 53 -12.43 13.96 9.34
CA GLN A 53 -13.67 13.59 8.67
C GLN A 53 -13.39 13.04 7.28
N THR A 54 -12.44 13.62 6.56
CA THR A 54 -12.06 13.12 5.26
C THR A 54 -11.49 11.71 5.36
N VAL A 55 -10.65 11.45 6.37
CA VAL A 55 -10.11 10.11 6.57
C VAL A 55 -11.26 9.13 6.82
N PHE A 56 -12.19 9.45 7.72
CA PHE A 56 -13.31 8.58 8.04
C PHE A 56 -14.27 8.38 6.87
N ASN A 57 -14.35 9.34 5.95
CA ASN A 57 -15.16 9.18 4.75
C ASN A 57 -14.61 8.08 3.84
N TYR A 58 -13.30 7.90 3.82
CA TYR A 58 -12.68 6.86 3.01
C TYR A 58 -12.44 5.57 3.80
N PHE A 59 -12.13 5.69 5.06
CA PHE A 59 -11.79 4.56 5.93
C PHE A 59 -12.57 4.71 7.24
N PRO A 60 -13.75 4.09 7.32
CA PRO A 60 -14.64 4.29 8.50
C PRO A 60 -14.00 3.95 9.84
N THR A 61 -13.04 3.04 9.87
CA THR A 61 -12.33 2.70 11.10
C THR A 61 -10.83 2.76 10.88
N LYS A 62 -10.08 2.83 11.97
CA LYS A 62 -8.63 2.81 11.93
C LYS A 62 -8.12 1.50 11.32
N GLU A 63 -8.80 0.40 11.62
CA GLU A 63 -8.45 -0.92 11.09
C GLU A 63 -8.59 -1.00 9.58
N ASP A 64 -9.51 -0.24 9.01
CA ASP A 64 -9.69 -0.20 7.56
C ASP A 64 -8.46 0.30 6.82
N LEU A 65 -7.66 1.15 7.47
CA LEU A 65 -6.40 1.62 6.90
C LEU A 65 -5.42 0.46 6.68
N VAL A 66 -5.40 -0.47 7.63
CA VAL A 66 -4.56 -1.67 7.54
C VAL A 66 -5.13 -2.64 6.53
N TYR A 67 -6.46 -2.82 6.55
CA TYR A 67 -7.15 -3.74 5.67
C TYR A 67 -6.92 -3.37 4.20
N TRP A 68 -6.97 -2.09 3.90
CA TRP A 68 -6.70 -1.62 2.54
C TRP A 68 -5.29 -2.00 2.10
N ARG A 69 -4.34 -1.90 3.01
CA ARG A 69 -2.95 -2.24 2.74
C ARG A 69 -2.81 -3.73 2.39
N LEU A 70 -3.49 -4.59 3.14
CA LEU A 70 -3.46 -6.02 2.87
C LEU A 70 -4.08 -6.36 1.51
N GLN A 71 -5.17 -5.70 1.16
CA GLN A 71 -5.82 -5.89 -0.11
C GLN A 71 -4.93 -5.45 -1.26
N SER A 72 -4.28 -4.32 -1.10
CA SER A 72 -3.34 -3.79 -2.08
C SER A 72 -2.16 -4.73 -2.30
N PHE A 73 -1.65 -5.32 -1.23
CA PHE A 73 -0.58 -6.28 -1.27
C PHE A 73 -1.00 -7.52 -2.09
N GLU A 74 -2.19 -8.02 -1.82
CA GLU A 74 -2.72 -9.17 -2.54
C GLU A 74 -2.88 -8.89 -4.02
N ASP A 75 -3.42 -7.73 -4.37
CA ASP A 75 -3.62 -7.34 -5.75
C ASP A 75 -2.29 -7.24 -6.50
N GLU A 76 -1.28 -6.67 -5.88
CA GLU A 76 0.03 -6.55 -6.48
C GLU A 76 0.72 -7.90 -6.64
N LEU A 77 0.57 -8.76 -5.67
CA LEU A 77 1.10 -10.11 -5.74
C LEU A 77 0.49 -10.87 -6.92
N LEU A 78 -0.83 -10.84 -7.02
CA LEU A 78 -1.53 -11.53 -8.10
C LEU A 78 -1.15 -10.96 -9.45
N ARG A 79 -0.99 -9.65 -9.55
CA ARG A 79 -0.58 -9.01 -10.79
C ARG A 79 0.83 -9.44 -11.18
N THR A 80 1.75 -9.46 -10.22
CA THR A 80 3.12 -9.87 -10.45
C THR A 80 3.19 -11.31 -11.00
N ILE A 81 2.39 -12.20 -10.43
CA ILE A 81 2.35 -13.59 -10.88
C ILE A 81 1.75 -13.69 -12.28
N ARG A 82 0.66 -12.94 -12.54
CA ARG A 82 0.03 -12.98 -13.86
C ARG A 82 0.88 -12.39 -14.97
N GLU A 83 1.63 -11.36 -14.67
CA GLU A 83 2.45 -10.66 -15.64
C GLU A 83 3.90 -11.15 -15.71
N ARG A 84 4.18 -12.28 -15.09
CA ARG A 84 5.54 -12.82 -15.10
C ARG A 84 5.98 -13.13 -16.52
N GLY A 85 7.29 -13.06 -16.73
CA GLY A 85 7.87 -13.27 -18.05
C GLY A 85 7.71 -14.70 -18.54
N PRO A 86 7.83 -14.91 -19.87
CA PRO A 86 7.77 -16.24 -20.42
C PRO A 86 8.86 -17.13 -19.80
N GLY A 87 8.46 -18.30 -19.35
CA GLY A 87 9.42 -19.22 -18.73
C GLY A 87 9.70 -18.97 -17.27
N GLU A 88 9.20 -17.89 -16.69
CA GLU A 88 9.36 -17.64 -15.26
C GLU A 88 8.29 -18.40 -14.49
N PRO A 89 8.65 -19.35 -13.61
CA PRO A 89 7.67 -20.05 -12.79
C PRO A 89 6.95 -19.09 -11.84
N ALA A 90 5.70 -19.42 -11.50
CA ALA A 90 4.93 -18.61 -10.56
C ALA A 90 5.65 -18.46 -9.22
N LEU A 91 6.30 -19.52 -8.76
CA LEU A 91 7.02 -19.50 -7.48
C LEU A 91 8.18 -18.49 -7.52
N ALA A 92 8.89 -18.39 -8.65
CA ALA A 92 9.97 -17.43 -8.79
C ALA A 92 9.43 -16.00 -8.77
N ALA A 93 8.30 -15.75 -9.43
CA ALA A 93 7.66 -14.44 -9.42
C ALA A 93 7.22 -14.06 -8.01
N PHE A 94 6.68 -15.02 -7.26
CA PHE A 94 6.27 -14.81 -5.88
C PHE A 94 7.49 -14.44 -5.01
N GLY A 95 8.60 -15.17 -5.18
CA GLY A 95 9.82 -14.88 -4.44
C GLY A 95 10.38 -13.50 -4.73
N ARG A 96 10.38 -13.12 -6.02
CA ARG A 96 10.84 -11.80 -6.45
C ARG A 96 9.99 -10.69 -5.82
N PHE A 97 8.67 -10.91 -5.79
CA PHE A 97 7.74 -9.95 -5.19
C PHE A 97 8.00 -9.78 -3.68
N LEU A 98 8.19 -10.90 -2.97
CA LEU A 98 8.47 -10.84 -1.54
C LEU A 98 9.77 -10.11 -1.23
N LEU A 99 10.79 -10.32 -2.03
CA LEU A 99 12.06 -9.64 -1.83
C LEU A 99 11.93 -8.14 -2.06
N ALA A 100 11.16 -7.73 -3.04
CA ALA A 100 10.91 -6.31 -3.29
C ALA A 100 10.14 -5.68 -2.13
N GLU A 101 9.14 -6.37 -1.59
CA GLU A 101 8.37 -5.87 -0.45
C GLU A 101 9.24 -5.75 0.80
N ARG A 102 10.08 -6.75 1.05
CA ARG A 102 11.01 -6.70 2.18
C ARG A 102 12.02 -5.58 2.02
N GLY A 103 12.48 -5.34 0.81
CA GLY A 103 13.38 -4.25 0.52
C GLY A 103 12.77 -2.89 0.86
N LEU A 104 11.47 -2.73 0.55
CA LEU A 104 10.76 -1.50 0.88
C LEU A 104 10.61 -1.33 2.39
N LEU A 105 10.31 -2.41 3.10
CA LEU A 105 10.20 -2.37 4.56
C LEU A 105 11.56 -2.04 5.18
N ALA A 106 12.64 -2.59 4.65
CA ALA A 106 13.96 -2.38 5.18
C ALA A 106 14.43 -0.92 5.08
N LYS A 107 13.85 -0.15 4.17
CA LYS A 107 14.19 1.26 4.04
C LYS A 107 13.72 2.07 5.25
N HIS A 108 12.68 1.59 5.92
CA HIS A 108 12.10 2.32 7.03
C HIS A 108 12.34 1.67 8.39
N ASP A 109 12.88 0.44 8.41
CA ASP A 109 13.08 -0.31 9.64
C ASP A 109 14.48 -0.91 9.65
N PRO A 110 15.39 -0.42 10.49
CA PRO A 110 16.76 -0.96 10.57
C PRO A 110 16.79 -2.44 10.93
N GLN A 111 15.87 -2.90 11.79
CA GLN A 111 15.81 -4.29 12.18
C GLN A 111 15.42 -5.19 11.00
N ALA A 112 14.45 -4.77 10.22
CA ALA A 112 14.05 -5.48 9.01
C ALA A 112 15.21 -5.55 8.02
N ARG A 113 16.01 -4.47 7.96
CA ARG A 113 17.19 -4.45 7.10
C ARG A 113 18.21 -5.49 7.50
N GLU A 114 18.45 -5.63 8.82
CA GLU A 114 19.37 -6.63 9.32
C GLU A 114 18.87 -8.05 9.05
N GLU A 115 17.59 -8.28 9.24
CA GLU A 115 16.98 -9.57 8.97
C GLU A 115 17.09 -9.93 7.49
N LEU A 116 16.85 -8.95 6.63
CA LEU A 116 16.97 -9.17 5.20
C LEU A 116 18.41 -9.49 4.82
N ALA A 117 19.37 -8.77 5.39
CA ALA A 117 20.78 -9.03 5.14
C ALA A 117 21.18 -10.42 5.61
N ALA A 118 20.64 -10.87 6.73
CA ALA A 118 20.92 -12.20 7.26
C ALA A 118 20.41 -13.30 6.31
N LEU A 119 19.28 -13.06 5.66
CA LEU A 119 18.71 -14.02 4.71
C LEU A 119 19.51 -14.14 3.42
N THR A 120 20.26 -13.09 3.07
CA THR A 120 21.01 -13.07 1.82
C THR A 120 22.48 -13.47 1.97
N ARG A 121 22.91 -13.82 3.18
CA ARG A 121 24.29 -14.25 3.42
C ARG A 121 24.55 -15.71 3.06
#